data_5f1e2e977229d74a8c85dac8670ec4dc
#
_entry.id   5f1e2e977229d74a8c85dac8670ec4dc
#
_cell.length_a   1.000
_cell.length_b   1.000
_cell.length_c   1.000
_cell.angle_alpha   90.00
_cell.angle_beta   90.00
_cell.angle_gamma   90.00
#
_symmetry.space_group_name_H-M   'P 1'
#
loop_
_entity.id
_entity.type
_entity.pdbx_description
1 polymer ?
#
loop_
_entity_poly.entity_id
_entity_poly.type
_entity_poly.pdbx_seq_one_letter_code
_entity_poly.pdbx_strand_id
1 'polypeptide(L)'
;NQNISAVTANYALDQYSILKYQMSWPGSGDPYYTQEGGDRRGYYNVNAVPDLVVDGNYWQDNSSALSSQVMDDVLAIPAFVELSSYFSVDNQTVDVSVNINPLGDFTNQLTLYVAIFEYMTYNNVGSNGETQFGYVMKKMVPGSTGFALSPLQDGVPVNENFSHTFQGSYVLPPDANSPIDHLTNHSVEDFNNLGVVVWVQDDATLEIIQSTEATASSTGISEVNVDLPELKLFPNPTNSIATVLINDNNGIDGNIEITNSLGEVIYTTMVNPGNKQLDIDVSGFSSGIYHVVYKNTHSAVFKKLQILK
;
A
#
# COMPACT_ATOMS: atom_id res chain seq x y z
N ASN A 1 6.14 20.17 4.07
CA ASN A 1 6.43 20.95 2.87
C ASN A 1 5.12 21.46 2.25
N GLN A 2 4.91 22.77 2.24
CA GLN A 2 3.65 23.39 1.83
C GLN A 2 3.28 23.08 0.37
N ASN A 3 4.26 22.99 -0.52
CA ASN A 3 3.98 22.70 -1.94
C ASN A 3 3.48 21.29 -2.15
N ILE A 4 4.11 20.27 -1.53
CA ILE A 4 3.63 18.88 -1.61
C ILE A 4 2.17 18.81 -1.13
N SER A 5 1.88 19.38 0.06
CA SER A 5 0.53 19.36 0.61
C SER A 5 -0.49 20.09 -0.27
N ALA A 6 -0.09 21.21 -0.91
CA ALA A 6 -0.97 21.95 -1.81
C ALA A 6 -1.27 21.19 -3.10
N VAL A 7 -0.29 20.46 -3.66
CA VAL A 7 -0.49 19.65 -4.87
C VAL A 7 -1.32 18.41 -4.53
N THR A 8 -0.92 17.65 -3.50
CA THR A 8 -1.58 16.39 -3.14
C THR A 8 -3.01 16.57 -2.62
N ALA A 9 -3.38 17.75 -2.12
CA ALA A 9 -4.76 18.05 -1.70
C ALA A 9 -5.80 17.95 -2.83
N ASN A 10 -5.37 17.88 -4.09
CA ASN A 10 -6.24 17.71 -5.24
C ASN A 10 -6.48 16.24 -5.63
N TYR A 11 -5.85 15.30 -4.93
CA TYR A 11 -5.88 13.87 -5.22
C TYR A 11 -6.47 13.09 -4.04
N ALA A 12 -7.11 11.96 -4.32
CA ALA A 12 -7.60 11.08 -3.27
C ALA A 12 -6.44 10.37 -2.56
N LEU A 13 -6.61 10.02 -1.29
CA LEU A 13 -5.55 9.44 -0.46
C LEU A 13 -5.06 8.06 -0.94
N ASP A 14 -5.87 7.35 -1.71
CA ASP A 14 -5.52 6.07 -2.33
C ASP A 14 -4.75 6.20 -3.65
N GLN A 15 -4.56 7.43 -4.15
CA GLN A 15 -3.84 7.71 -5.39
C GLN A 15 -2.35 7.96 -5.18
N TYR A 16 -1.90 8.13 -3.93
CA TYR A 16 -0.49 8.37 -3.64
C TYR A 16 -0.12 7.91 -2.23
N SER A 17 1.15 7.62 -2.02
CA SER A 17 1.74 7.40 -0.70
C SER A 17 2.91 8.37 -0.50
N ILE A 18 3.09 8.86 0.73
CA ILE A 18 4.20 9.74 1.08
C ILE A 18 5.07 9.06 2.13
N LEU A 19 6.39 9.09 1.91
CA LEU A 19 7.37 8.67 2.89
C LEU A 19 8.49 9.71 2.95
N LYS A 20 8.84 10.18 4.15
CA LYS A 20 9.91 11.17 4.34
C LYS A 20 11.08 10.58 5.11
N TYR A 21 12.24 10.61 4.48
CA TYR A 21 13.50 10.25 5.10
C TYR A 21 14.15 11.52 5.68
N GLN A 22 14.35 11.56 6.98
CA GLN A 22 15.10 12.61 7.61
C GLN A 22 16.60 12.42 7.34
N MET A 23 17.34 13.52 7.11
CA MET A 23 18.73 13.46 6.64
C MET A 23 19.74 13.79 7.71
N SER A 24 20.97 13.25 7.54
CA SER A 24 22.11 13.54 8.42
C SER A 24 22.78 14.89 8.13
N TRP A 25 22.19 15.71 7.24
CA TRP A 25 22.68 17.01 6.84
C TRP A 25 21.53 17.88 6.30
N PRO A 26 21.66 19.22 6.17
CA PRO A 26 22.84 20.05 6.51
C PRO A 26 23.10 20.16 8.02
N GLY A 27 24.30 20.64 8.34
CA GLY A 27 24.73 20.79 9.74
C GLY A 27 24.88 19.44 10.43
N SER A 28 24.32 19.32 11.63
CA SER A 28 24.31 18.06 12.41
C SER A 28 23.18 17.11 12.03
N GLY A 29 22.35 17.48 11.04
CA GLY A 29 21.24 16.68 10.58
C GLY A 29 20.01 16.69 11.50
N ASP A 30 19.07 15.83 11.21
CA ASP A 30 17.79 15.71 11.91
C ASP A 30 17.83 14.59 12.96
N PRO A 31 17.28 14.79 14.18
CA PRO A 31 17.21 13.74 15.21
C PRO A 31 16.49 12.47 14.79
N TYR A 32 15.54 12.53 13.84
CA TYR A 32 14.86 11.33 13.32
C TYR A 32 15.59 10.66 12.15
N TYR A 33 16.82 11.09 11.87
CA TYR A 33 17.64 10.39 10.88
C TYR A 33 17.84 8.92 11.27
N THR A 34 17.70 8.03 10.28
CA THR A 34 18.02 6.61 10.40
C THR A 34 19.05 6.20 9.36
N GLN A 35 19.82 5.16 9.65
CA GLN A 35 20.79 4.66 8.68
C GLN A 35 20.09 4.21 7.38
N GLU A 36 18.91 3.58 7.49
CA GLU A 36 18.12 3.18 6.31
C GLU A 36 17.75 4.38 5.44
N GLY A 37 17.40 5.52 6.05
CA GLY A 37 17.17 6.77 5.32
C GLY A 37 18.41 7.26 4.60
N GLY A 38 19.57 7.13 5.22
CA GLY A 38 20.89 7.43 4.60
C GLY A 38 21.19 6.53 3.42
N ASP A 39 20.89 5.22 3.52
CA ASP A 39 21.07 4.25 2.45
C ASP A 39 20.14 4.58 1.25
N ARG A 40 18.87 4.90 1.52
CA ARG A 40 17.90 5.31 0.47
C ARG A 40 18.29 6.63 -0.20
N ARG A 41 18.87 7.57 0.56
CA ARG A 41 19.49 8.76 -0.01
C ARG A 41 20.57 8.40 -1.04
N GLY A 42 21.47 7.47 -0.69
CA GLY A 42 22.51 6.98 -1.61
C GLY A 42 21.92 6.29 -2.83
N TYR A 43 20.89 5.48 -2.62
CA TYR A 43 20.19 4.74 -3.66
C TYR A 43 19.58 5.68 -4.73
N TYR A 44 18.95 6.78 -4.33
CA TYR A 44 18.38 7.77 -5.24
C TYR A 44 19.36 8.91 -5.61
N ASN A 45 20.63 8.82 -5.21
CA ASN A 45 21.66 9.82 -5.48
C ASN A 45 21.25 11.26 -5.07
N VAL A 46 20.57 11.40 -3.94
CA VAL A 46 20.13 12.70 -3.41
C VAL A 46 21.33 13.47 -2.87
N ASN A 47 21.59 14.66 -3.45
CA ASN A 47 22.75 15.51 -3.13
C ASN A 47 22.36 16.89 -2.60
N ALA A 48 21.10 17.23 -2.58
CA ALA A 48 20.54 18.46 -2.03
C ALA A 48 19.24 18.16 -1.25
N VAL A 49 18.86 18.99 -0.29
CA VAL A 49 17.60 18.90 0.44
C VAL A 49 16.93 20.28 0.50
N PRO A 50 15.61 20.34 0.40
CA PRO A 50 14.67 19.23 0.23
C PRO A 50 14.68 18.68 -1.20
N ASP A 51 14.68 17.36 -1.34
CA ASP A 51 14.55 16.63 -2.60
C ASP A 51 13.29 15.76 -2.56
N LEU A 52 12.67 15.54 -3.72
CA LEU A 52 11.49 14.68 -3.88
C LEU A 52 11.70 13.77 -5.07
N VAL A 53 11.49 12.48 -4.84
CA VAL A 53 11.49 11.44 -5.87
C VAL A 53 10.06 10.95 -6.04
N VAL A 54 9.55 10.91 -7.26
CA VAL A 54 8.23 10.38 -7.60
C VAL A 54 8.44 9.11 -8.42
N ASP A 55 7.80 8.03 -7.99
CA ASP A 55 7.85 6.68 -8.57
C ASP A 55 9.26 6.20 -8.95
N GLY A 56 10.19 6.52 -8.06
CA GLY A 56 11.56 6.03 -8.11
C GLY A 56 12.45 6.70 -9.15
N ASN A 57 12.08 6.68 -10.40
CA ASN A 57 12.85 7.29 -11.49
C ASN A 57 12.02 8.21 -12.39
N TYR A 58 10.71 8.31 -12.15
CA TYR A 58 9.84 9.08 -13.03
C TYR A 58 10.17 10.57 -13.01
N TRP A 59 10.31 11.13 -11.80
CA TRP A 59 10.65 12.53 -11.61
C TRP A 59 11.44 12.72 -10.32
N GLN A 60 12.46 13.59 -10.36
CA GLN A 60 13.24 13.98 -9.18
C GLN A 60 13.66 15.45 -9.28
N ASP A 61 13.31 16.24 -8.28
CA ASP A 61 13.71 17.65 -8.16
C ASP A 61 13.45 18.16 -6.73
N ASN A 62 13.77 19.42 -6.48
CA ASN A 62 13.36 20.08 -5.26
C ASN A 62 11.85 19.98 -5.08
N SER A 63 11.41 19.65 -3.87
CA SER A 63 10.00 19.43 -3.56
C SER A 63 9.09 20.64 -3.85
N SER A 64 9.65 21.86 -3.98
CA SER A 64 8.90 23.05 -4.41
C SER A 64 8.55 23.06 -5.89
N ALA A 65 9.19 22.23 -6.70
CA ALA A 65 8.94 22.11 -8.13
C ALA A 65 7.85 21.08 -8.48
N LEU A 66 7.34 20.31 -7.50
CA LEU A 66 6.23 19.38 -7.74
C LEU A 66 5.02 20.14 -8.30
N SER A 67 4.41 19.58 -9.34
CA SER A 67 3.21 20.13 -9.98
C SER A 67 2.13 19.06 -10.13
N SER A 68 0.88 19.47 -10.34
CA SER A 68 -0.21 18.55 -10.66
C SER A 68 0.05 17.77 -11.95
N GLN A 69 0.77 18.36 -12.92
CA GLN A 69 1.13 17.68 -14.16
C GLN A 69 1.97 16.42 -13.89
N VAL A 70 2.95 16.47 -12.98
CA VAL A 70 3.76 15.30 -12.58
C VAL A 70 2.88 14.22 -11.99
N MET A 71 1.91 14.58 -11.13
CA MET A 71 0.98 13.64 -10.53
C MET A 71 0.04 13.02 -11.59
N ASP A 72 -0.53 13.84 -12.46
CA ASP A 72 -1.44 13.39 -13.52
C ASP A 72 -0.74 12.44 -14.50
N ASP A 73 0.50 12.73 -14.86
CA ASP A 73 1.29 11.91 -15.77
C ASP A 73 1.60 10.53 -15.17
N VAL A 74 1.95 10.48 -13.88
CA VAL A 74 2.20 9.21 -13.17
C VAL A 74 0.91 8.40 -13.01
N LEU A 75 -0.19 9.04 -12.63
CA LEU A 75 -1.48 8.38 -12.49
C LEU A 75 -2.05 7.85 -13.80
N ALA A 76 -1.57 8.35 -14.94
CA ALA A 76 -1.94 7.84 -16.27
C ALA A 76 -1.17 6.56 -16.65
N ILE A 77 -0.13 6.18 -15.91
CA ILE A 77 0.63 4.94 -16.16
C ILE A 77 -0.21 3.74 -15.68
N PRO A 78 -0.48 2.75 -16.55
CA PRO A 78 -1.23 1.58 -16.14
C PRO A 78 -0.51 0.78 -15.05
N ALA A 79 -1.24 0.34 -14.03
CA ALA A 79 -0.71 -0.57 -13.03
C ALA A 79 -0.57 -1.98 -13.60
N PHE A 80 0.60 -2.59 -13.45
CA PHE A 80 0.89 -3.98 -13.85
C PHE A 80 0.94 -4.95 -12.66
N VAL A 81 0.69 -4.43 -11.46
CA VAL A 81 0.60 -5.19 -10.21
C VAL A 81 -0.56 -4.62 -9.39
N GLU A 82 -1.45 -5.48 -8.91
CA GLU A 82 -2.35 -5.11 -7.82
C GLU A 82 -1.62 -5.38 -6.50
N LEU A 83 -1.50 -4.36 -5.68
CA LEU A 83 -0.79 -4.42 -4.40
C LEU A 83 -1.75 -4.07 -3.28
N SER A 84 -1.87 -4.95 -2.29
CA SER A 84 -2.63 -4.67 -1.07
C SER A 84 -1.82 -5.06 0.16
N SER A 85 -1.98 -4.31 1.23
CA SER A 85 -1.25 -4.57 2.46
C SER A 85 -2.09 -4.22 3.69
N TYR A 86 -1.86 -4.96 4.76
CA TYR A 86 -2.46 -4.75 6.07
C TYR A 86 -1.37 -4.73 7.13
N PHE A 87 -1.56 -3.95 8.19
CA PHE A 87 -0.66 -3.98 9.32
C PHE A 87 -1.42 -3.94 10.64
N SER A 88 -0.81 -4.47 11.67
CA SER A 88 -1.29 -4.36 13.05
C SER A 88 -0.15 -3.94 13.98
N VAL A 89 -0.50 -3.28 15.06
CA VAL A 89 0.43 -2.89 16.11
C VAL A 89 -0.02 -3.53 17.40
N ASP A 90 0.84 -4.37 17.99
CA ASP A 90 0.68 -4.92 19.32
C ASP A 90 1.84 -4.46 20.21
N ASN A 91 1.54 -3.56 21.14
CA ASN A 91 2.55 -2.88 21.94
C ASN A 91 3.60 -2.19 21.05
N GLN A 92 4.81 -2.72 20.97
CA GLN A 92 5.91 -2.21 20.16
C GLN A 92 6.19 -3.07 18.92
N THR A 93 5.35 -4.07 18.65
CA THR A 93 5.48 -4.95 17.47
C THR A 93 4.54 -4.49 16.36
N VAL A 94 5.09 -4.35 15.18
CA VAL A 94 4.36 -4.06 13.94
C VAL A 94 4.45 -5.28 13.05
N ASP A 95 3.31 -5.91 12.78
CA ASP A 95 3.17 -7.00 11.83
C ASP A 95 2.56 -6.48 10.54
N VAL A 96 3.12 -6.88 9.41
CA VAL A 96 2.70 -6.42 8.08
C VAL A 96 2.49 -7.63 7.19
N SER A 97 1.33 -7.70 6.54
CA SER A 97 1.03 -8.66 5.48
C SER A 97 0.88 -7.95 4.14
N VAL A 98 1.49 -8.48 3.11
CA VAL A 98 1.49 -7.93 1.75
C VAL A 98 1.00 -8.99 0.78
N ASN A 99 0.04 -8.63 -0.06
CA ASN A 99 -0.40 -9.45 -1.18
C ASN A 99 -0.06 -8.72 -2.49
N ILE A 100 0.63 -9.42 -3.38
CA ILE A 100 1.07 -8.95 -4.69
C ILE A 100 0.37 -9.82 -5.72
N ASN A 101 -0.49 -9.23 -6.55
CA ASN A 101 -1.16 -9.93 -7.66
C ASN A 101 -0.65 -9.36 -8.99
N PRO A 102 0.29 -10.05 -9.68
CA PRO A 102 0.81 -9.58 -10.95
C PRO A 102 -0.24 -9.66 -12.06
N LEU A 103 -0.30 -8.64 -12.91
CA LEU A 103 -1.14 -8.55 -14.10
C LEU A 103 -0.34 -8.79 -15.40
N GLY A 104 0.83 -9.37 -15.26
CA GLY A 104 1.75 -9.75 -16.33
C GLY A 104 2.98 -10.44 -15.76
N ASP A 105 3.78 -11.05 -16.66
CA ASP A 105 5.03 -11.71 -16.29
C ASP A 105 6.15 -10.68 -16.11
N PHE A 106 6.87 -10.75 -14.99
CA PHE A 106 8.06 -9.95 -14.74
C PHE A 106 9.28 -10.85 -14.74
N THR A 107 10.17 -10.62 -15.69
CA THR A 107 11.43 -11.38 -15.81
C THR A 107 12.59 -10.74 -15.07
N ASN A 108 12.46 -9.44 -14.76
CA ASN A 108 13.45 -8.69 -13.99
C ASN A 108 13.37 -9.06 -12.51
N GLN A 109 14.50 -8.88 -11.82
CA GLN A 109 14.50 -8.98 -10.36
C GLN A 109 13.78 -7.78 -9.77
N LEU A 110 12.67 -8.02 -9.11
CA LEU A 110 11.92 -7.01 -8.36
C LEU A 110 12.20 -7.15 -6.86
N THR A 111 12.10 -6.04 -6.17
CA THR A 111 12.29 -5.96 -4.71
C THR A 111 11.05 -5.37 -4.06
N LEU A 112 10.56 -6.02 -3.02
CA LEU A 112 9.51 -5.52 -2.15
C LEU A 112 10.13 -4.71 -1.02
N TYR A 113 9.69 -3.49 -0.87
CA TYR A 113 10.09 -2.61 0.23
C TYR A 113 8.90 -2.38 1.16
N VAL A 114 9.20 -2.35 2.44
CA VAL A 114 8.24 -2.05 3.51
C VAL A 114 8.87 -0.99 4.41
N ALA A 115 8.16 0.10 4.64
CA ALA A 115 8.61 1.14 5.56
C ALA A 115 7.52 1.50 6.57
N ILE A 116 7.89 1.49 7.83
CA ILE A 116 7.07 1.95 8.95
C ILE A 116 7.39 3.43 9.16
N PHE A 117 6.37 4.26 9.23
CA PHE A 117 6.51 5.70 9.43
C PHE A 117 5.52 6.20 10.49
N GLU A 118 5.77 7.38 11.01
CA GLU A 118 4.83 8.10 11.87
C GLU A 118 4.15 9.21 11.07
N TYR A 119 2.81 9.26 11.10
CA TYR A 119 2.03 10.27 10.38
C TYR A 119 2.40 11.69 10.81
N MET A 120 2.69 11.88 12.09
CA MET A 120 3.11 13.17 12.62
C MET A 120 3.98 12.99 13.88
N THR A 121 5.10 13.71 13.95
CA THR A 121 5.98 13.79 15.13
C THR A 121 6.05 15.21 15.65
N TYR A 122 6.27 15.39 16.94
CA TYR A 122 6.17 16.66 17.66
C TYR A 122 7.37 17.00 18.55
N ASN A 123 8.24 16.04 18.85
CA ASN A 123 9.33 16.23 19.83
C ASN A 123 10.60 16.83 19.21
N ASN A 124 10.65 16.96 17.88
CA ASN A 124 11.76 17.63 17.20
C ASN A 124 11.43 19.10 16.92
N VAL A 125 12.48 19.95 16.92
CA VAL A 125 12.39 21.33 16.49
C VAL A 125 13.41 21.54 15.38
N GLY A 126 12.91 21.77 14.18
CA GLY A 126 13.75 22.06 13.02
C GLY A 126 14.53 23.36 13.17
N SER A 127 15.67 23.49 12.47
CA SER A 127 16.49 24.70 12.48
C SER A 127 15.75 25.95 11.96
N ASN A 128 14.66 25.74 11.22
CA ASN A 128 13.73 26.77 10.73
C ASN A 128 12.58 27.07 11.70
N GLY A 129 12.54 26.44 12.89
CA GLY A 129 11.49 26.59 13.89
C GLY A 129 10.27 25.70 13.66
N GLU A 130 10.30 24.78 12.68
CA GLU A 130 9.24 23.79 12.47
C GLU A 130 9.23 22.80 13.63
N THR A 131 8.03 22.51 14.17
CA THR A 131 7.82 21.65 15.35
C THR A 131 6.94 20.42 15.05
N GLN A 132 6.55 20.25 13.78
CA GLN A 132 5.70 19.15 13.34
C GLN A 132 6.26 18.59 12.04
N PHE A 133 6.52 17.27 12.02
CA PHE A 133 7.08 16.59 10.88
C PHE A 133 6.19 15.42 10.50
N GLY A 134 5.60 15.48 9.31
CA GLY A 134 4.69 14.44 8.84
C GLY A 134 5.39 13.34 8.04
N TYR A 135 4.85 12.12 8.10
CA TYR A 135 5.27 10.95 7.32
C TYR A 135 6.74 10.55 7.57
N VAL A 136 7.19 10.66 8.82
CA VAL A 136 8.58 10.44 9.21
C VAL A 136 8.90 8.94 9.25
N MET A 137 9.77 8.47 8.38
CA MET A 137 10.22 7.08 8.35
C MET A 137 10.93 6.73 9.66
N LYS A 138 10.53 5.61 10.28
CA LYS A 138 11.08 5.10 11.52
C LYS A 138 11.89 3.82 11.32
N LYS A 139 11.45 2.95 10.41
CA LYS A 139 12.12 1.68 10.18
C LYS A 139 11.76 1.13 8.79
N MET A 140 12.75 0.55 8.11
CA MET A 140 12.51 -0.29 6.94
C MET A 140 12.62 -1.77 7.33
N VAL A 141 11.74 -2.60 6.76
CA VAL A 141 11.67 -4.03 7.09
C VAL A 141 11.79 -4.84 5.78
N PRO A 142 12.67 -5.83 5.70
CA PRO A 142 13.66 -6.25 6.70
C PRO A 142 14.82 -5.27 6.86
N GLY A 143 15.00 -4.32 5.95
CA GLY A 143 16.02 -3.29 5.95
C GLY A 143 15.98 -2.43 4.69
N SER A 144 16.97 -1.52 4.53
CA SER A 144 17.04 -0.57 3.40
C SER A 144 17.20 -1.24 2.03
N THR A 145 17.66 -2.50 1.98
CA THR A 145 17.80 -3.28 0.74
C THR A 145 16.52 -4.00 0.32
N GLY A 146 15.47 -3.96 1.14
CA GLY A 146 14.18 -4.61 0.86
C GLY A 146 14.25 -6.14 0.87
N PHE A 147 13.22 -6.76 0.31
CA PHE A 147 13.05 -8.21 0.17
C PHE A 147 13.00 -8.57 -1.32
N ALA A 148 13.97 -9.37 -1.78
CA ALA A 148 14.06 -9.80 -3.17
C ALA A 148 12.92 -10.77 -3.49
N LEU A 149 12.06 -10.41 -4.45
CA LEU A 149 10.96 -11.25 -4.90
C LEU A 149 11.46 -12.32 -5.87
N SER A 150 10.84 -13.51 -5.84
CA SER A 150 10.93 -14.45 -6.96
C SER A 150 10.28 -13.83 -8.21
N PRO A 151 10.65 -14.28 -9.44
CA PRO A 151 10.00 -13.76 -10.64
C PRO A 151 8.48 -13.86 -10.55
N LEU A 152 7.80 -12.74 -10.78
CA LEU A 152 6.35 -12.65 -10.72
C LEU A 152 5.74 -13.17 -12.02
N GLN A 153 4.67 -13.96 -11.91
CA GLN A 153 3.96 -14.54 -13.05
C GLN A 153 2.53 -14.02 -13.09
N ASP A 154 2.02 -13.79 -14.29
CA ASP A 154 0.66 -13.30 -14.51
C ASP A 154 -0.38 -14.13 -13.75
N GLY A 155 -1.19 -13.47 -12.94
CA GLY A 155 -2.27 -14.07 -12.17
C GLY A 155 -1.83 -15.06 -11.07
N VAL A 156 -0.54 -15.12 -10.71
CA VAL A 156 -0.04 -15.95 -9.60
C VAL A 156 0.26 -15.06 -8.39
N PRO A 157 -0.64 -14.98 -7.40
CA PRO A 157 -0.44 -14.12 -6.24
C PRO A 157 0.74 -14.55 -5.38
N VAL A 158 1.47 -13.56 -4.86
CA VAL A 158 2.56 -13.73 -3.91
C VAL A 158 2.17 -13.06 -2.59
N ASN A 159 2.34 -13.77 -1.48
CA ASN A 159 2.03 -13.28 -0.14
C ASN A 159 3.31 -13.27 0.69
N GLU A 160 3.63 -12.11 1.27
CA GLU A 160 4.77 -11.95 2.16
C GLU A 160 4.33 -11.36 3.50
N ASN A 161 5.01 -11.76 4.57
CA ASN A 161 4.73 -11.28 5.91
C ASN A 161 6.02 -10.80 6.57
N PHE A 162 5.91 -9.67 7.25
CA PHE A 162 7.02 -9.04 7.95
C PHE A 162 6.60 -8.72 9.38
N SER A 163 7.56 -8.78 10.29
CA SER A 163 7.37 -8.39 11.69
C SER A 163 8.57 -7.59 12.15
N HIS A 164 8.31 -6.51 12.89
CA HIS A 164 9.36 -5.75 13.57
C HIS A 164 8.92 -5.34 14.96
N THR A 165 9.71 -5.69 15.96
CA THR A 165 9.52 -5.22 17.34
C THR A 165 10.53 -4.11 17.64
N PHE A 166 10.02 -2.90 17.85
CA PHE A 166 10.82 -1.77 18.31
C PHE A 166 11.35 -2.05 19.72
N GLN A 167 12.68 -2.02 19.88
CA GLN A 167 13.30 -2.39 21.12
C GLN A 167 13.39 -1.22 22.10
N GLY A 168 13.39 -1.53 23.39
CA GLY A 168 13.70 -0.62 24.49
C GLY A 168 12.68 0.50 24.70
N SER A 169 13.15 1.71 24.92
CA SER A 169 12.31 2.88 25.19
C SER A 169 12.53 3.96 24.14
N TYR A 170 11.57 4.89 24.08
CA TYR A 170 11.67 6.08 23.25
C TYR A 170 12.92 6.88 23.59
N VAL A 171 13.68 7.23 22.58
CA VAL A 171 14.79 8.17 22.63
C VAL A 171 14.74 9.06 21.41
N LEU A 172 14.83 10.36 21.60
CA LEU A 172 15.13 11.30 20.51
C LEU A 172 16.62 11.63 20.59
N PRO A 173 17.45 11.19 19.61
CA PRO A 173 18.84 11.61 19.54
C PRO A 173 18.97 13.15 19.46
N PRO A 174 20.05 13.72 19.92
CA PRO A 174 20.24 15.19 19.85
C PRO A 174 20.40 15.68 18.40
N ASP A 175 20.91 14.83 17.53
CA ASP A 175 21.13 15.07 16.11
C ASP A 175 21.42 13.76 15.36
N ALA A 176 21.72 13.85 14.06
CA ALA A 176 21.99 12.69 13.22
C ALA A 176 23.40 12.09 13.36
N ASN A 177 24.30 12.68 14.17
CA ASN A 177 25.64 12.11 14.37
C ASN A 177 25.61 10.87 15.29
N SER A 178 24.53 10.71 16.03
CA SER A 178 24.28 9.54 16.89
C SER A 178 22.90 8.99 16.59
N PRO A 179 22.69 8.41 15.39
CA PRO A 179 21.38 7.92 14.99
C PRO A 179 20.86 6.86 15.95
N ILE A 180 19.53 6.67 15.96
CA ILE A 180 18.90 5.65 16.79
C ILE A 180 19.48 4.27 16.52
N ASP A 181 19.82 3.55 17.59
CA ASP A 181 20.17 2.13 17.51
C ASP A 181 18.91 1.27 17.72
N HIS A 182 18.36 0.78 16.64
CA HIS A 182 17.16 -0.05 16.64
C HIS A 182 17.27 -1.35 17.42
N LEU A 183 18.47 -1.76 17.86
CA LEU A 183 18.66 -2.93 18.71
C LEU A 183 18.39 -2.63 20.19
N THR A 184 18.39 -1.36 20.58
CA THR A 184 18.31 -0.97 21.99
C THR A 184 17.23 0.06 22.30
N ASN A 185 16.86 0.90 21.32
CA ASN A 185 15.90 1.99 21.51
C ASN A 185 15.09 2.25 20.22
N HIS A 186 14.06 3.06 20.34
CA HIS A 186 13.26 3.52 19.21
C HIS A 186 12.97 5.03 19.30
N SER A 187 12.65 5.65 18.14
CA SER A 187 12.25 7.04 18.06
C SER A 187 10.75 7.23 17.70
N VAL A 188 9.94 6.19 17.87
CA VAL A 188 8.49 6.27 17.71
C VAL A 188 7.89 7.02 18.89
N GLU A 189 7.20 8.13 18.62
CA GLU A 189 6.54 8.94 19.67
C GLU A 189 5.21 8.32 20.12
N ASP A 190 4.43 7.84 19.15
CA ASP A 190 3.11 7.22 19.40
C ASP A 190 2.88 6.05 18.47
N PHE A 191 2.80 4.85 19.02
CA PHE A 191 2.53 3.62 18.26
C PHE A 191 1.12 3.60 17.63
N ASN A 192 0.17 4.40 18.12
CA ASN A 192 -1.16 4.53 17.51
C ASN A 192 -1.15 5.47 16.29
N ASN A 193 -0.06 6.18 16.08
CA ASN A 193 0.12 7.14 14.98
C ASN A 193 1.06 6.60 13.88
N LEU A 194 1.27 5.27 13.85
CA LEU A 194 2.06 4.62 12.82
C LEU A 194 1.25 4.36 11.56
N GLY A 195 1.94 4.46 10.43
CA GLY A 195 1.52 3.98 9.13
C GLY A 195 2.58 3.06 8.55
N VAL A 196 2.20 2.29 7.54
CA VAL A 196 3.11 1.44 6.78
C VAL A 196 2.88 1.70 5.30
N VAL A 197 3.95 1.92 4.57
CA VAL A 197 3.92 1.97 3.10
C VAL A 197 4.71 0.80 2.54
N VAL A 198 4.16 0.17 1.51
CA VAL A 198 4.80 -0.92 0.78
C VAL A 198 4.89 -0.58 -0.69
N TRP A 199 5.97 -0.99 -1.36
CA TRP A 199 6.12 -0.82 -2.79
C TRP A 199 6.97 -1.91 -3.42
N VAL A 200 6.67 -2.21 -4.68
CA VAL A 200 7.45 -3.11 -5.53
C VAL A 200 8.28 -2.25 -6.48
N GLN A 201 9.58 -2.49 -6.54
CA GLN A 201 10.53 -1.68 -7.30
C GLN A 201 11.47 -2.55 -8.13
N ASP A 202 11.79 -2.12 -9.33
CA ASP A 202 12.90 -2.63 -10.14
C ASP A 202 14.17 -1.86 -9.77
N ASP A 203 15.09 -2.50 -9.05
CA ASP A 203 16.32 -1.85 -8.59
C ASP A 203 17.29 -1.49 -9.72
N ALA A 204 17.15 -2.10 -10.90
CA ALA A 204 18.02 -1.82 -12.04
C ALA A 204 17.62 -0.50 -12.74
N THR A 205 16.33 -0.19 -12.76
CA THR A 205 15.78 1.02 -13.38
C THR A 205 15.39 2.08 -12.36
N LEU A 206 15.26 1.72 -11.08
CA LEU A 206 14.68 2.47 -9.97
C LEU A 206 13.15 2.69 -10.08
N GLU A 207 12.50 2.17 -11.10
CA GLU A 207 11.06 2.30 -11.33
C GLU A 207 10.26 1.64 -10.19
N ILE A 208 9.32 2.36 -9.61
CA ILE A 208 8.33 1.79 -8.70
C ILE A 208 7.16 1.29 -9.55
N ILE A 209 6.98 -0.04 -9.55
CA ILE A 209 5.93 -0.71 -10.32
C ILE A 209 4.56 -0.47 -9.71
N GLN A 210 4.47 -0.46 -8.36
CA GLN A 210 3.27 -0.16 -7.61
C GLN A 210 3.61 0.14 -6.16
N SER A 211 2.83 1.02 -5.53
CA SER A 211 2.89 1.29 -4.10
C SER A 211 1.50 1.32 -3.47
N THR A 212 1.43 1.07 -2.17
CA THR A 212 0.21 1.26 -1.38
C THR A 212 0.54 1.56 0.07
N GLU A 213 -0.31 2.33 0.71
CA GLU A 213 -0.32 2.44 2.17
C GLU A 213 -1.13 1.30 2.76
N ALA A 214 -0.56 0.61 3.74
CA ALA A 214 -1.20 -0.54 4.36
C ALA A 214 -2.40 -0.12 5.20
N THR A 215 -3.48 -0.89 5.13
CA THR A 215 -4.66 -0.68 5.96
C THR A 215 -4.40 -1.18 7.39
N ALA A 216 -4.64 -0.33 8.38
CA ALA A 216 -4.53 -0.74 9.77
C ALA A 216 -5.61 -1.78 10.12
N SER A 217 -5.19 -2.96 10.59
CA SER A 217 -6.09 -3.94 11.19
C SER A 217 -6.18 -3.70 12.70
N SER A 218 -7.38 -3.64 13.25
CA SER A 218 -7.55 -3.50 14.71
C SER A 218 -6.96 -4.74 15.39
N THR A 219 -5.96 -4.53 16.28
CA THR A 219 -5.41 -5.58 17.13
C THR A 219 -6.49 -6.10 18.07
N GLY A 220 -6.92 -7.31 17.86
CA GLY A 220 -7.92 -7.90 18.74
C GLY A 220 -8.43 -9.27 18.34
N ILE A 221 -7.71 -10.05 17.51
CA ILE A 221 -7.91 -11.52 17.41
C ILE A 221 -6.66 -12.12 16.73
N SER A 222 -6.05 -13.11 17.40
CA SER A 222 -5.10 -14.08 16.86
C SER A 222 -5.43 -14.48 15.43
N GLU A 223 -4.40 -14.55 14.58
CA GLU A 223 -4.42 -15.22 13.27
C GLU A 223 -5.84 -15.44 12.71
N VAL A 224 -6.47 -14.39 12.25
CA VAL A 224 -7.48 -14.60 11.25
C VAL A 224 -6.68 -14.85 9.97
N ASN A 225 -6.51 -16.12 9.62
CA ASN A 225 -6.60 -16.50 8.22
C ASN A 225 -7.89 -15.84 7.77
N VAL A 226 -7.83 -14.65 7.21
CA VAL A 226 -8.95 -14.10 6.48
C VAL A 226 -9.00 -14.98 5.25
N ASP A 227 -9.72 -16.09 5.35
CA ASP A 227 -10.25 -16.79 4.21
C ASP A 227 -11.10 -15.74 3.49
N LEU A 228 -10.45 -14.95 2.63
CA LEU A 228 -11.18 -14.03 1.77
C LEU A 228 -12.18 -14.86 1.00
N PRO A 229 -13.43 -14.45 0.95
CA PRO A 229 -14.42 -15.20 0.20
C PRO A 229 -13.91 -15.41 -1.23
N GLU A 230 -13.86 -16.65 -1.67
CA GLU A 230 -13.52 -16.93 -3.05
C GLU A 230 -14.79 -16.76 -3.90
N LEU A 231 -14.71 -15.93 -4.94
CA LEU A 231 -15.78 -15.71 -5.89
C LEU A 231 -15.41 -16.34 -7.24
N LYS A 232 -16.21 -17.30 -7.71
CA LYS A 232 -16.06 -17.90 -9.03
C LYS A 232 -17.30 -17.62 -9.88
N LEU A 233 -17.08 -17.31 -11.16
CA LEU A 233 -18.14 -17.04 -12.14
C LEU A 233 -18.02 -17.99 -13.32
N PHE A 234 -19.13 -18.65 -13.65
CA PHE A 234 -19.20 -19.50 -14.84
C PHE A 234 -20.63 -19.65 -15.40
N PRO A 235 -20.80 -19.85 -16.70
CA PRO A 235 -19.76 -19.61 -17.69
C PRO A 235 -19.40 -18.14 -17.76
N ASN A 236 -18.14 -17.86 -18.04
CA ASN A 236 -17.67 -16.50 -18.29
C ASN A 236 -16.68 -16.55 -19.48
N PRO A 237 -17.05 -16.05 -20.66
CA PRO A 237 -18.26 -15.27 -20.99
C PRO A 237 -19.59 -16.04 -20.92
N THR A 238 -20.69 -15.30 -20.77
CA THR A 238 -22.06 -15.84 -20.79
C THR A 238 -23.00 -14.99 -21.64
N ASN A 239 -24.15 -15.54 -22.01
CA ASN A 239 -25.22 -14.81 -22.72
C ASN A 239 -26.60 -14.89 -22.05
N SER A 240 -26.75 -15.71 -21.01
CA SER A 240 -28.05 -15.97 -20.38
C SER A 240 -27.97 -16.04 -18.85
N ILE A 241 -27.29 -17.03 -18.30
CA ILE A 241 -27.15 -17.23 -16.86
C ILE A 241 -25.67 -17.18 -16.49
N ALA A 242 -25.34 -16.45 -15.43
CA ALA A 242 -24.06 -16.47 -14.76
C ALA A 242 -24.23 -17.15 -13.39
N THR A 243 -23.57 -18.26 -13.18
CA THR A 243 -23.50 -18.91 -11.86
C THR A 243 -22.36 -18.27 -11.07
N VAL A 244 -22.70 -17.77 -9.90
CA VAL A 244 -21.76 -17.22 -8.93
C VAL A 244 -21.54 -18.25 -7.84
N LEU A 245 -20.33 -18.79 -7.69
CA LEU A 245 -19.95 -19.57 -6.51
C LEU A 245 -19.27 -18.67 -5.50
N ILE A 246 -19.71 -18.74 -4.27
CA ILE A 246 -19.19 -18.00 -3.13
C ILE A 246 -18.66 -19.00 -2.11
N ASN A 247 -17.37 -19.01 -1.89
CA ASN A 247 -16.76 -19.77 -0.82
C ASN A 247 -16.40 -18.81 0.31
N ASP A 248 -17.40 -18.51 1.15
CA ASP A 248 -17.24 -17.70 2.36
C ASP A 248 -17.38 -18.65 3.57
N ASN A 249 -16.27 -18.88 4.27
CA ASN A 249 -16.24 -19.76 5.43
C ASN A 249 -16.72 -19.06 6.72
N ASN A 250 -16.95 -17.74 6.67
CA ASN A 250 -17.30 -16.95 7.86
C ASN A 250 -18.77 -17.07 8.27
N GLY A 251 -19.62 -17.64 7.41
CA GLY A 251 -21.03 -17.92 7.73
C GLY A 251 -21.88 -16.68 8.05
N ILE A 252 -21.56 -15.54 7.42
CA ILE A 252 -22.26 -14.26 7.59
C ILE A 252 -23.04 -13.88 6.34
N ASP A 253 -24.04 -13.03 6.52
CA ASP A 253 -24.81 -12.46 5.42
C ASP A 253 -23.92 -11.61 4.53
N GLY A 254 -24.12 -11.73 3.22
CA GLY A 254 -23.42 -10.95 2.22
C GLY A 254 -24.37 -10.33 1.20
N ASN A 255 -23.82 -9.53 0.31
CA ASN A 255 -24.54 -8.93 -0.81
C ASN A 255 -23.75 -9.08 -2.10
N ILE A 256 -24.42 -9.50 -3.18
CA ILE A 256 -23.88 -9.45 -4.55
C ILE A 256 -24.39 -8.18 -5.21
N GLU A 257 -23.45 -7.42 -5.77
CA GLU A 257 -23.74 -6.29 -6.66
C GLU A 257 -23.09 -6.54 -8.02
N ILE A 258 -23.80 -6.20 -9.11
CA ILE A 258 -23.23 -6.20 -10.45
C ILE A 258 -23.27 -4.76 -10.99
N THR A 259 -22.10 -4.26 -11.35
CA THR A 259 -21.95 -2.93 -11.93
C THR A 259 -21.54 -3.00 -13.41
N ASN A 260 -21.97 -2.03 -14.19
CA ASN A 260 -21.48 -1.85 -15.57
C ASN A 260 -20.11 -1.13 -15.57
N SER A 261 -19.53 -0.93 -16.75
CA SER A 261 -18.24 -0.25 -16.94
C SER A 261 -18.23 1.23 -16.51
N LEU A 262 -19.39 1.82 -16.22
CA LEU A 262 -19.52 3.19 -15.70
C LEU A 262 -19.64 3.22 -14.16
N GLY A 263 -19.59 2.03 -13.49
CA GLY A 263 -19.79 1.92 -12.06
C GLY A 263 -21.26 1.95 -11.59
N GLU A 264 -22.22 1.95 -12.53
CA GLU A 264 -23.63 1.96 -12.20
C GLU A 264 -24.07 0.56 -11.76
N VAL A 265 -24.70 0.44 -10.58
CA VAL A 265 -25.25 -0.82 -10.07
C VAL A 265 -26.50 -1.19 -10.84
N ILE A 266 -26.46 -2.30 -11.57
CA ILE A 266 -27.55 -2.80 -12.39
C ILE A 266 -28.26 -4.02 -11.79
N TYR A 267 -27.65 -4.67 -10.80
CA TYR A 267 -28.25 -5.81 -10.10
C TYR A 267 -27.71 -5.86 -8.67
N THR A 268 -28.58 -6.22 -7.73
CA THR A 268 -28.20 -6.47 -6.34
C THR A 268 -29.04 -7.58 -5.74
N THR A 269 -28.45 -8.42 -4.91
CA THR A 269 -29.14 -9.47 -4.16
C THR A 269 -28.42 -9.84 -2.88
N MET A 270 -29.17 -10.18 -1.85
CA MET A 270 -28.60 -10.68 -0.59
C MET A 270 -28.23 -12.17 -0.72
N VAL A 271 -27.14 -12.53 -0.05
CA VAL A 271 -26.64 -13.90 0.06
C VAL A 271 -26.70 -14.30 1.52
N ASN A 272 -27.55 -15.25 1.84
CA ASN A 272 -27.68 -15.78 3.20
C ASN A 272 -26.52 -16.72 3.54
N PRO A 273 -26.18 -16.88 4.83
CA PRO A 273 -25.16 -17.81 5.29
C PRO A 273 -25.46 -19.23 4.79
N GLY A 274 -24.47 -19.86 4.18
CA GLY A 274 -24.59 -21.21 3.64
C GLY A 274 -25.05 -21.30 2.18
N ASN A 275 -25.51 -20.23 1.53
CA ASN A 275 -25.71 -20.20 0.09
C ASN A 275 -24.35 -20.04 -0.61
N LYS A 276 -23.86 -21.14 -1.14
CA LYS A 276 -22.58 -21.19 -1.85
C LYS A 276 -22.70 -21.02 -3.36
N GLN A 277 -23.92 -20.97 -3.89
CA GLN A 277 -24.20 -20.84 -5.32
C GLN A 277 -25.42 -19.96 -5.56
N LEU A 278 -25.29 -19.08 -6.51
CA LEU A 278 -26.37 -18.21 -6.98
C LEU A 278 -26.37 -18.15 -8.51
N ASP A 279 -27.50 -18.42 -9.13
CA ASP A 279 -27.68 -18.31 -10.57
C ASP A 279 -28.36 -16.97 -10.88
N ILE A 280 -27.70 -16.13 -11.65
CA ILE A 280 -28.15 -14.79 -12.02
C ILE A 280 -28.51 -14.78 -13.49
N ASP A 281 -29.75 -14.42 -13.81
CA ASP A 281 -30.19 -14.20 -15.19
C ASP A 281 -29.65 -12.86 -15.69
N VAL A 282 -28.71 -12.92 -16.63
CA VAL A 282 -28.11 -11.76 -17.30
C VAL A 282 -28.59 -11.59 -18.72
N SER A 283 -29.65 -12.33 -19.12
CA SER A 283 -30.22 -12.24 -20.48
C SER A 283 -30.76 -10.86 -20.81
N GLY A 284 -31.11 -10.05 -19.82
CA GLY A 284 -31.51 -8.65 -19.98
C GLY A 284 -30.36 -7.66 -20.15
N PHE A 285 -29.11 -8.05 -19.85
CA PHE A 285 -27.95 -7.13 -19.88
C PHE A 285 -27.42 -6.99 -21.32
N SER A 286 -26.85 -5.83 -21.65
CA SER A 286 -26.18 -5.61 -22.94
C SER A 286 -24.86 -6.35 -23.03
N SER A 287 -24.38 -6.65 -24.24
CA SER A 287 -23.00 -7.16 -24.41
C SER A 287 -22.00 -6.16 -23.84
N GLY A 288 -21.05 -6.66 -23.04
CA GLY A 288 -20.08 -5.79 -22.37
C GLY A 288 -19.37 -6.46 -21.22
N ILE A 289 -18.57 -5.66 -20.52
CA ILE A 289 -17.85 -6.04 -19.30
C ILE A 289 -18.61 -5.49 -18.10
N TYR A 290 -18.78 -6.34 -17.09
CA TYR A 290 -19.41 -6.05 -15.82
C TYR A 290 -18.52 -6.49 -14.68
N HIS A 291 -18.68 -5.89 -13.51
CA HIS A 291 -18.00 -6.31 -12.30
C HIS A 291 -19.02 -6.88 -11.32
N VAL A 292 -18.79 -8.12 -10.91
CA VAL A 292 -19.57 -8.79 -9.86
C VAL A 292 -18.80 -8.64 -8.56
N VAL A 293 -19.40 -8.00 -7.59
CA VAL A 293 -18.81 -7.75 -6.26
C VAL A 293 -19.61 -8.50 -5.21
N TYR A 294 -18.97 -9.35 -4.44
CA TYR A 294 -19.52 -9.89 -3.20
C TYR A 294 -18.98 -9.08 -2.02
N LYS A 295 -19.87 -8.60 -1.17
CA LYS A 295 -19.54 -7.84 0.04
C LYS A 295 -20.22 -8.49 1.25
N ASN A 296 -19.48 -8.63 2.34
CA ASN A 296 -20.00 -8.92 3.66
C ASN A 296 -19.54 -7.83 4.63
N THR A 297 -19.81 -7.97 5.94
CA THR A 297 -19.43 -6.97 6.95
C THR A 297 -17.92 -6.86 7.18
N HIS A 298 -17.10 -7.80 6.65
CA HIS A 298 -15.67 -7.89 6.91
C HIS A 298 -14.81 -7.78 5.64
N SER A 299 -15.40 -8.04 4.46
CA SER A 299 -14.63 -8.14 3.22
C SER A 299 -15.47 -7.84 1.98
N ALA A 300 -14.79 -7.48 0.90
CA ALA A 300 -15.37 -7.39 -0.44
C ALA A 300 -14.41 -8.06 -1.43
N VAL A 301 -14.97 -8.89 -2.32
CA VAL A 301 -14.23 -9.51 -3.43
C VAL A 301 -14.97 -9.26 -4.73
N PHE A 302 -14.24 -9.09 -5.82
CA PHE A 302 -14.85 -8.83 -7.12
C PHE A 302 -14.29 -9.74 -8.21
N LYS A 303 -15.10 -9.96 -9.25
CA LYS A 303 -14.69 -10.66 -10.47
C LYS A 303 -15.30 -9.99 -11.70
N LYS A 304 -14.55 -10.02 -12.79
CA LYS A 304 -15.03 -9.55 -14.09
C LYS A 304 -15.96 -10.58 -14.71
N LEU A 305 -17.15 -10.14 -15.18
CA LEU A 305 -18.10 -10.90 -15.96
C LEU A 305 -18.18 -10.34 -17.36
N GLN A 306 -18.00 -11.18 -18.37
CA GLN A 306 -18.17 -10.80 -19.77
C GLN A 306 -19.48 -11.34 -20.31
N ILE A 307 -20.30 -10.46 -20.89
CA ILE A 307 -21.56 -10.82 -21.53
C ILE A 307 -21.40 -10.68 -23.04
N LEU A 308 -21.70 -11.75 -23.75
CA LEU A 308 -21.66 -11.80 -25.22
C LEU A 308 -23.05 -12.19 -25.73
N LYS A 309 -23.64 -11.35 -26.59
CA LYS A 309 -24.91 -11.64 -27.31
C LYS A 309 -24.66 -11.69 -28.80
#